data_ef5911a35c7af403647322d4657ebc77
#
_entry.id   ef5911a35c7af403647322d4657ebc77
#
_cell.length_a   1.000
_cell.length_b   1.000
_cell.length_c   1.000
_cell.angle_alpha   90.00
_cell.angle_beta   90.00
_cell.angle_gamma   90.00
#
_symmetry.space_group_name_H-M   'P 1'
#
loop_
_entity.id
_entity.type
_entity.pdbx_description
1 polymer ?
#
loop_
_entity_poly.entity_id
_entity_poly.type
_entity_poly.pdbx_seq_one_letter_code
_entity_poly.pdbx_strand_id
1 'polypeptide(L)'
;MIRRSFIKKSSGIIAASFAAPNLVAAKAPKKAFAHHVFFWLKNPDSATDHAQLLAALKALKEIDVVKYAHIGAPSINDFDKPVTDASYSFSVLLLFDNKKDEETYLYHPVHKKFGADNNHLWSKVMVYDSAAL
;
A
#
# COMPACT_ATOMS: atom_id res chain seq x y z
N MET A 1 -61.77 44.30 -23.30
CA MET A 1 -60.96 44.11 -22.04
C MET A 1 -60.42 42.70 -22.04
N ILE A 2 -59.14 42.56 -22.28
CA ILE A 2 -58.49 41.23 -22.36
C ILE A 2 -57.77 40.99 -21.02
N ARG A 3 -58.22 40.00 -20.25
CA ARG A 3 -57.54 39.55 -19.05
C ARG A 3 -56.44 38.55 -19.41
N ARG A 4 -55.19 38.93 -19.27
CA ARG A 4 -54.05 38.06 -19.41
C ARG A 4 -53.89 37.23 -18.12
N SER A 5 -54.06 35.91 -18.25
CA SER A 5 -53.71 34.94 -17.20
C SER A 5 -52.20 34.73 -17.16
N PHE A 6 -51.57 35.06 -16.05
CA PHE A 6 -50.16 34.70 -15.82
C PHE A 6 -50.09 33.26 -15.28
N ILE A 7 -49.58 32.37 -16.09
CA ILE A 7 -49.22 31.01 -15.66
C ILE A 7 -47.84 31.09 -14.95
N LYS A 8 -47.85 30.91 -13.63
CA LYS A 8 -46.63 30.73 -12.86
C LYS A 8 -46.12 29.33 -13.14
N LYS A 9 -45.02 29.22 -13.89
CA LYS A 9 -44.22 27.98 -13.94
C LYS A 9 -43.40 27.86 -12.68
N SER A 10 -43.77 26.97 -11.81
CA SER A 10 -42.95 26.53 -10.67
C SER A 10 -41.87 25.59 -11.20
N SER A 11 -40.63 26.06 -11.31
CA SER A 11 -39.46 25.24 -11.58
C SER A 11 -39.15 24.44 -10.31
N GLY A 12 -39.52 23.20 -10.30
CA GLY A 12 -39.08 22.25 -9.26
C GLY A 12 -37.60 21.99 -9.42
N ILE A 13 -36.80 22.48 -8.50
CA ILE A 13 -35.39 22.09 -8.37
C ILE A 13 -35.37 20.70 -7.76
N ILE A 14 -35.12 19.70 -8.58
CA ILE A 14 -34.80 18.34 -8.10
C ILE A 14 -33.36 18.41 -7.57
N ALA A 15 -33.21 18.56 -6.26
CA ALA A 15 -31.92 18.38 -5.61
C ALA A 15 -31.58 16.89 -5.64
N ALA A 16 -30.74 16.48 -6.59
CA ALA A 16 -30.15 15.15 -6.57
C ALA A 16 -29.16 15.08 -5.40
N SER A 17 -29.58 14.47 -4.31
CA SER A 17 -28.68 14.14 -3.20
C SER A 17 -27.74 13.04 -3.67
N PHE A 18 -26.53 13.40 -4.09
CA PHE A 18 -25.46 12.45 -4.24
C PHE A 18 -25.01 12.03 -2.85
N ALA A 19 -25.43 10.85 -2.41
CA ALA A 19 -24.83 10.21 -1.24
C ALA A 19 -23.38 9.91 -1.59
N ALA A 20 -22.43 10.67 -1.00
CA ALA A 20 -21.02 10.33 -1.08
C ALA A 20 -20.84 8.92 -0.51
N PRO A 21 -20.10 8.00 -1.20
CA PRO A 21 -19.80 6.72 -0.61
C PRO A 21 -19.05 6.98 0.70
N ASN A 22 -19.54 6.39 1.79
CA ASN A 22 -18.81 6.38 3.06
C ASN A 22 -17.51 5.62 2.83
N LEU A 23 -16.44 6.36 2.55
CA LEU A 23 -15.08 5.84 2.60
C LEU A 23 -14.79 5.59 4.08
N VAL A 24 -15.07 4.37 4.53
CA VAL A 24 -14.56 3.89 5.82
C VAL A 24 -13.05 3.80 5.65
N ALA A 25 -12.32 4.78 6.18
CA ALA A 25 -10.87 4.71 6.26
C ALA A 25 -10.53 3.42 7.01
N ALA A 26 -9.77 2.51 6.37
CA ALA A 26 -9.27 1.31 7.02
C ALA A 26 -8.43 1.74 8.23
N LYS A 27 -8.92 1.49 9.45
CA LYS A 27 -8.16 1.74 10.67
C LYS A 27 -7.08 0.69 10.76
N ALA A 28 -5.84 1.12 11.04
CA ALA A 28 -4.79 0.19 11.41
C ALA A 28 -5.26 -0.68 12.58
N PRO A 29 -4.97 -1.99 12.60
CA PRO A 29 -5.35 -2.87 13.69
C PRO A 29 -4.74 -2.39 15.01
N LYS A 30 -5.51 -2.47 16.11
CA LYS A 30 -5.09 -1.97 17.44
C LYS A 30 -3.83 -2.64 17.99
N LYS A 31 -3.53 -3.86 17.55
CA LYS A 31 -2.34 -4.65 17.92
C LYS A 31 -1.64 -5.17 16.66
N ALA A 32 -1.38 -4.26 15.72
CA ALA A 32 -0.74 -4.61 14.47
C ALA A 32 0.62 -5.28 14.69
N PHE A 33 0.89 -6.29 13.90
CA PHE A 33 2.24 -6.81 13.68
C PHE A 33 2.79 -6.17 12.42
N ALA A 34 3.96 -5.55 12.52
CA ALA A 34 4.62 -4.89 11.39
C ALA A 34 5.75 -5.77 10.86
N HIS A 35 5.69 -6.06 9.57
CA HIS A 35 6.72 -6.72 8.79
C HIS A 35 7.31 -5.70 7.84
N HIS A 36 8.49 -5.18 8.15
CA HIS A 36 9.16 -4.14 7.37
C HIS A 36 10.40 -4.72 6.70
N VAL A 37 10.37 -4.76 5.36
CA VAL A 37 11.41 -5.40 4.55
C VAL A 37 12.08 -4.38 3.64
N PHE A 38 13.40 -4.45 3.56
CA PHE A 38 14.20 -3.61 2.66
C PHE A 38 14.96 -4.51 1.68
N PHE A 39 14.93 -4.12 0.41
CA PHE A 39 15.61 -4.84 -0.67
C PHE A 39 16.67 -3.96 -1.32
N TRP A 40 17.84 -4.55 -1.57
CA TRP A 40 18.90 -3.96 -2.39
C TRP A 40 19.00 -4.74 -3.69
N LEU A 41 18.67 -4.10 -4.82
CA LEU A 41 18.84 -4.73 -6.14
C LEU A 41 20.32 -5.02 -6.43
N LYS A 42 20.60 -6.13 -7.13
CA LYS A 42 21.94 -6.41 -7.67
C LYS A 42 22.36 -5.38 -8.72
N ASN A 43 21.39 -4.97 -9.55
CA ASN A 43 21.57 -4.00 -10.62
C ASN A 43 20.63 -2.80 -10.38
N PRO A 44 20.95 -1.89 -9.45
CA PRO A 44 20.04 -0.81 -9.06
C PRO A 44 19.72 0.16 -10.20
N ASP A 45 20.56 0.22 -11.25
CA ASP A 45 20.34 1.05 -12.44
C ASP A 45 19.52 0.35 -13.53
N SER A 46 19.19 -0.94 -13.35
CA SER A 46 18.36 -1.69 -14.30
C SER A 46 16.88 -1.36 -14.12
N ALA A 47 16.31 -0.61 -15.07
CA ALA A 47 14.88 -0.33 -15.09
C ALA A 47 14.01 -1.58 -15.18
N THR A 48 14.49 -2.60 -15.88
CA THR A 48 13.79 -3.90 -16.02
C THR A 48 13.74 -4.65 -14.70
N ASP A 49 14.86 -4.76 -13.97
CA ASP A 49 14.92 -5.44 -12.67
C ASP A 49 14.06 -4.69 -11.63
N HIS A 50 14.12 -3.37 -11.66
CA HIS A 50 13.30 -2.52 -10.80
C HIS A 50 11.80 -2.75 -11.06
N ALA A 51 11.37 -2.73 -12.33
CA ALA A 51 9.97 -2.94 -12.69
C ALA A 51 9.49 -4.36 -12.33
N GLN A 52 10.33 -5.36 -12.55
CA GLN A 52 10.01 -6.75 -12.22
C GLN A 52 9.81 -6.93 -10.70
N LEU A 53 10.74 -6.45 -9.88
CA LEU A 53 10.62 -6.57 -8.43
C LEU A 53 9.42 -5.77 -7.90
N LEU A 54 9.19 -4.56 -8.40
CA LEU A 54 8.04 -3.75 -7.99
C LEU A 54 6.70 -4.45 -8.28
N ALA A 55 6.56 -5.05 -9.46
CA ALA A 55 5.36 -5.81 -9.82
C ALA A 55 5.15 -7.02 -8.91
N ALA A 56 6.23 -7.75 -8.60
CA ALA A 56 6.19 -8.89 -7.70
C ALA A 56 5.83 -8.48 -6.25
N LEU A 57 6.38 -7.38 -5.75
CA LEU A 57 6.06 -6.83 -4.42
C LEU A 57 4.58 -6.40 -4.33
N LYS A 58 4.06 -5.78 -5.39
CA LYS A 58 2.63 -5.40 -5.45
C LYS A 58 1.70 -6.59 -5.39
N ALA A 59 2.10 -7.75 -5.91
CA ALA A 59 1.30 -8.97 -5.83
C ALA A 59 1.19 -9.52 -4.40
N LEU A 60 2.20 -9.31 -3.56
CA LEU A 60 2.20 -9.79 -2.17
C LEU A 60 1.13 -9.12 -1.30
N LYS A 61 0.79 -7.86 -1.57
CA LYS A 61 -0.25 -7.15 -0.80
C LYS A 61 -1.66 -7.73 -0.99
N GLU A 62 -1.87 -8.54 -2.03
CA GLU A 62 -3.16 -9.17 -2.31
C GLU A 62 -3.40 -10.46 -1.49
N ILE A 63 -2.41 -10.91 -0.71
CA ILE A 63 -2.59 -12.03 0.21
C ILE A 63 -3.54 -11.59 1.33
N ASP A 64 -4.62 -12.35 1.56
CA ASP A 64 -5.79 -11.96 2.38
C ASP A 64 -5.47 -11.45 3.80
N VAL A 65 -4.42 -11.99 4.43
CA VAL A 65 -4.03 -11.60 5.79
C VAL A 65 -3.28 -10.27 5.87
N VAL A 66 -2.85 -9.71 4.73
CA VAL A 66 -2.24 -8.37 4.66
C VAL A 66 -3.31 -7.32 4.81
N LYS A 67 -3.25 -6.52 5.88
CA LYS A 67 -4.23 -5.47 6.19
C LYS A 67 -3.84 -4.11 5.67
N TYR A 68 -2.56 -3.85 5.57
CA TYR A 68 -2.01 -2.61 5.03
C TYR A 68 -0.68 -2.91 4.35
N ALA A 69 -0.41 -2.24 3.24
CA ALA A 69 0.84 -2.35 2.51
C ALA A 69 1.31 -0.96 2.05
N HIS A 70 2.57 -0.68 2.31
CA HIS A 70 3.28 0.47 1.75
C HIS A 70 4.54 -0.03 1.04
N ILE A 71 4.67 0.28 -0.23
CA ILE A 71 5.85 -0.01 -1.04
C ILE A 71 6.43 1.32 -1.49
N GLY A 72 7.68 1.59 -1.12
CA GLY A 72 8.32 2.86 -1.37
C GLY A 72 9.77 2.73 -1.81
N ALA A 73 10.31 3.84 -2.28
CA ALA A 73 11.71 4.06 -2.56
C ALA A 73 12.31 5.01 -1.52
N PRO A 74 13.65 5.09 -1.40
CA PRO A 74 14.30 6.03 -0.49
C PRO A 74 13.84 7.47 -0.72
N SER A 75 13.62 8.19 0.38
CA SER A 75 13.34 9.62 0.39
C SER A 75 14.12 10.26 1.54
N ILE A 76 14.83 11.31 1.26
CA ILE A 76 15.70 11.97 2.23
C ILE A 76 15.18 13.38 2.51
N ASN A 77 15.02 13.70 3.80
CA ASN A 77 14.75 15.06 4.28
C ASN A 77 16.03 15.69 4.85
N ASP A 78 16.17 16.99 4.73
CA ASP A 78 17.37 17.69 5.21
C ASP A 78 17.55 17.56 6.73
N PHE A 79 16.44 17.50 7.47
CA PHE A 79 16.46 17.42 8.92
C PHE A 79 17.07 16.10 9.44
N ASP A 80 16.68 14.98 8.90
CA ASP A 80 17.05 13.65 9.37
C ASP A 80 18.11 12.95 8.51
N LYS A 81 18.61 13.66 7.48
CA LYS A 81 19.65 13.16 6.57
C LYS A 81 20.84 12.48 7.28
N PRO A 82 21.37 12.99 8.40
CA PRO A 82 22.50 12.36 9.08
C PRO A 82 22.21 10.95 9.63
N VAL A 83 20.94 10.61 9.83
CA VAL A 83 20.50 9.32 10.39
C VAL A 83 19.61 8.52 9.41
N THR A 84 19.43 9.03 8.19
CA THR A 84 18.63 8.36 7.16
C THR A 84 19.51 7.41 6.35
N ASP A 85 19.18 6.12 6.38
CA ASP A 85 19.74 5.13 5.44
C ASP A 85 18.89 5.09 4.18
N ALA A 86 19.43 5.59 3.08
CA ALA A 86 18.80 5.61 1.76
C ALA A 86 19.49 4.64 0.77
N SER A 87 20.23 3.68 1.27
CA SER A 87 21.02 2.75 0.44
C SER A 87 20.20 1.66 -0.24
N TYR A 88 18.98 1.39 0.23
CA TYR A 88 18.09 0.37 -0.28
C TYR A 88 17.39 0.78 -1.59
N SER A 89 16.87 -0.21 -2.33
CA SER A 89 16.07 0.03 -3.54
C SER A 89 14.58 0.10 -3.26
N PHE A 90 14.06 -0.78 -2.40
CA PHE A 90 12.66 -0.83 -1.99
C PHE A 90 12.50 -0.98 -0.49
N SER A 91 11.53 -0.26 0.06
CA SER A 91 10.99 -0.42 1.39
C SER A 91 9.57 -0.98 1.28
N VAL A 92 9.29 -2.06 1.99
CA VAL A 92 7.98 -2.73 1.99
C VAL A 92 7.50 -2.86 3.42
N LEU A 93 6.50 -2.08 3.80
CA LEU A 93 5.86 -2.20 5.10
C LEU A 93 4.52 -2.91 4.93
N LEU A 94 4.39 -4.08 5.56
CA LEU A 94 3.14 -4.81 5.66
C LEU A 94 2.67 -4.82 7.11
N LEU A 95 1.37 -4.59 7.33
CA LEU A 95 0.75 -4.73 8.63
C LEU A 95 -0.23 -5.89 8.63
N PHE A 96 -0.20 -6.66 9.71
CA PHE A 96 -1.07 -7.79 9.98
C PHE A 96 -1.82 -7.56 11.29
N ASP A 97 -2.94 -8.23 11.50
CA ASP A 97 -3.68 -8.15 12.78
C ASP A 97 -2.87 -8.71 13.95
N ASN A 98 -1.99 -9.70 13.67
CA ASN A 98 -1.17 -10.37 14.68
C ASN A 98 -0.02 -11.14 14.01
N LYS A 99 0.89 -11.68 14.84
CA LYS A 99 2.04 -12.48 14.39
C LYS A 99 1.62 -13.75 13.63
N LYS A 100 0.52 -14.39 14.03
CA LYS A 100 0.05 -15.63 13.38
C LYS A 100 -0.37 -15.38 11.93
N ASP A 101 -0.97 -14.23 11.66
CA ASP A 101 -1.33 -13.83 10.29
C ASP A 101 -0.09 -13.55 9.45
N GLU A 102 0.94 -12.96 10.02
CA GLU A 102 2.24 -12.80 9.34
C GLU A 102 2.88 -14.16 9.05
N GLU A 103 2.85 -15.13 9.97
CA GLU A 103 3.30 -16.49 9.69
C GLU A 103 2.51 -17.14 8.56
N THR A 104 1.19 -16.96 8.52
CA THR A 104 0.34 -17.41 7.41
C THR A 104 0.78 -16.81 6.08
N TYR A 105 1.12 -15.52 6.05
CA TYR A 105 1.67 -14.84 4.90
C TYR A 105 2.99 -15.44 4.45
N LEU A 106 3.94 -15.66 5.36
CA LEU A 106 5.28 -16.20 5.05
C LEU A 106 5.21 -17.60 4.43
N TYR A 107 4.29 -18.45 4.90
CA TYR A 107 4.08 -19.80 4.37
C TYR A 107 3.12 -19.86 3.18
N HIS A 108 2.51 -18.75 2.81
CA HIS A 108 1.56 -18.71 1.70
C HIS A 108 2.25 -19.07 0.36
N PRO A 109 1.59 -19.87 -0.51
CA PRO A 109 2.16 -20.27 -1.81
C PRO A 109 2.61 -19.09 -2.67
N VAL A 110 1.87 -17.98 -2.66
CA VAL A 110 2.22 -16.76 -3.40
C VAL A 110 3.52 -16.14 -2.87
N HIS A 111 3.71 -16.11 -1.53
CA HIS A 111 4.96 -15.60 -0.95
C HIS A 111 6.15 -16.49 -1.27
N LYS A 112 5.98 -17.82 -1.19
CA LYS A 112 7.03 -18.78 -1.57
C LYS A 112 7.42 -18.63 -3.03
N LYS A 113 6.44 -18.51 -3.92
CA LYS A 113 6.66 -18.29 -5.35
C LYS A 113 7.36 -16.94 -5.61
N PHE A 114 6.98 -15.89 -4.90
CA PHE A 114 7.66 -14.60 -4.97
C PHE A 114 9.17 -14.75 -4.73
N GLY A 115 9.57 -15.43 -3.66
CA GLY A 115 10.97 -15.67 -3.35
C GLY A 115 11.67 -16.50 -4.43
N ALA A 116 11.07 -17.61 -4.87
CA ALA A 116 11.64 -18.49 -5.88
C ALA A 116 11.84 -17.79 -7.24
N ASP A 117 10.90 -16.99 -7.68
CA ASP A 117 10.92 -16.34 -9.00
C ASP A 117 11.80 -15.08 -9.04
N ASN A 118 12.03 -14.41 -7.89
CA ASN A 118 12.62 -13.08 -7.88
C ASN A 118 13.92 -12.94 -7.07
N ASN A 119 14.36 -13.98 -6.33
CA ASN A 119 15.52 -13.87 -5.45
C ASN A 119 16.82 -13.52 -6.17
N HIS A 120 16.92 -13.76 -7.47
CA HIS A 120 18.06 -13.39 -8.30
C HIS A 120 18.18 -11.86 -8.50
N LEU A 121 17.11 -11.10 -8.24
CA LEU A 121 17.09 -9.65 -8.46
C LEU A 121 17.80 -8.86 -7.38
N TRP A 122 17.85 -9.36 -6.12
CA TRP A 122 18.46 -8.62 -5.02
C TRP A 122 19.77 -9.24 -4.54
N SER A 123 20.66 -8.39 -4.06
CA SER A 123 21.92 -8.77 -3.42
C SER A 123 21.78 -8.91 -1.90
N LYS A 124 20.80 -8.21 -1.32
CA LYS A 124 20.55 -8.17 0.11
C LYS A 124 19.06 -7.94 0.38
N VAL A 125 18.56 -8.58 1.42
CA VAL A 125 17.25 -8.29 2.01
C VAL A 125 17.42 -8.20 3.53
N MET A 126 16.73 -7.24 4.15
CA MET A 126 16.67 -7.08 5.61
C MET A 126 15.23 -6.99 6.04
N VAL A 127 14.91 -7.63 7.15
CA VAL A 127 13.58 -7.65 7.74
C VAL A 127 13.65 -7.07 9.15
N TYR A 128 12.70 -6.20 9.46
CA TYR A 128 12.48 -5.65 10.79
C TYR A 128 11.03 -5.92 11.17
N ASP A 129 10.84 -6.93 12.02
CA ASP A 129 9.54 -7.30 12.54
C ASP A 129 9.32 -6.69 13.92
N SER A 130 8.10 -6.20 14.16
CA SER A 130 7.73 -5.68 15.46
C SER A 130 6.25 -5.90 15.76
N ALA A 131 5.97 -6.20 17.02
CA ALA A 131 4.61 -6.26 17.54
C ALA A 131 4.26 -4.95 18.25
N ALA A 132 3.00 -4.52 18.16
CA ALA A 132 2.52 -3.37 18.91
C ALA A 132 2.63 -3.62 20.42
N LEU A 133 3.04 -2.58 21.18
CA LEU A 133 3.16 -2.59 22.64
C LEU A 133 1.82 -2.31 23.33
#